data_033168de5cca595c6f0474123c685961
#
_entry.id   033168de5cca595c6f0474123c685961
#
_cell.length_a   1.000
_cell.length_b   1.000
_cell.length_c   1.000
_cell.angle_alpha   90.00
_cell.angle_beta   90.00
_cell.angle_gamma   90.00
#
_symmetry.space_group_name_H-M   'P 1'
#
loop_
_entity.id
_entity.type
_entity.pdbx_description
1 polymer ?
#
loop_
_entity_poly.entity_id
_entity_poly.type
_entity_poly.pdbx_seq_one_letter_code
_entity_poly.pdbx_strand_id
1 'polypeptide(L)'
;YTHFSGRKNDPYDPQYSGKFHLLSYIQNRGVFIVKWDPIFYEAFIANHIMPMPHSKYGFILNPRKEATALYVLRALEENKRKNASNPDRQNWMKVSTLLEYVPSLKTPEELKEEGDRHYYDRIIEPIYKAVERLARPTDKNRPIKSYCFTCGSGKNKKLLDLGDEKVDYNLFANANLEVEWNNYPEKLLKQWSKTKRSKNKDKQKSKPK
;
A
#
# COMPACT_ATOMS: atom_id res chain seq x y z
N TYR A 1 15.55 -17.99 -0.61
CA TYR A 1 16.91 -17.43 -0.77
C TYR A 1 16.78 -16.09 -1.48
N THR A 2 17.21 -15.01 -0.85
CA THR A 2 17.25 -13.68 -1.45
C THR A 2 18.67 -13.33 -1.82
N HIS A 3 18.89 -12.93 -3.07
CA HIS A 3 20.16 -12.37 -3.55
C HIS A 3 20.12 -10.86 -3.38
N PHE A 4 21.05 -10.31 -2.64
CA PHE A 4 21.31 -8.87 -2.61
C PHE A 4 22.52 -8.57 -3.47
N SER A 5 22.37 -7.71 -4.48
CA SER A 5 23.48 -7.12 -5.21
C SER A 5 23.61 -5.65 -4.77
N GLY A 6 24.66 -5.31 -4.08
CA GLY A 6 24.98 -3.94 -3.68
C GLY A 6 25.62 -3.14 -4.81
N ARG A 7 25.58 -1.82 -4.72
CA ARG A 7 26.30 -0.90 -5.61
C ARG A 7 27.65 -0.54 -4.99
N LYS A 8 28.68 -0.35 -5.84
CA LYS A 8 30.00 0.16 -5.43
C LYS A 8 29.82 1.41 -4.53
N ASN A 9 30.41 1.38 -3.33
CA ASN A 9 30.31 2.36 -2.25
C ASN A 9 29.03 2.30 -1.39
N ASP A 10 28.34 1.17 -1.36
CA ASP A 10 27.33 0.90 -0.35
C ASP A 10 28.06 0.31 0.88
N PRO A 11 27.80 0.78 2.11
CA PRO A 11 28.34 0.14 3.32
C PRO A 11 27.92 -1.32 3.47
N TYR A 12 26.99 -1.77 2.64
CA TYR A 12 26.56 -3.15 2.47
C TYR A 12 27.12 -3.77 1.17
N ASP A 13 28.41 -3.51 0.87
CA ASP A 13 29.13 -4.04 -0.30
C ASP A 13 28.99 -5.57 -0.38
N PRO A 14 28.60 -6.10 -1.55
CA PRO A 14 28.33 -7.52 -1.81
C PRO A 14 29.55 -8.44 -1.82
N GLN A 15 30.67 -8.07 -1.27
CA GLN A 15 31.70 -9.06 -0.90
C GLN A 15 31.12 -10.16 0.02
N TYR A 16 29.92 -9.93 0.55
CA TYR A 16 29.13 -10.89 1.32
C TYR A 16 27.98 -11.50 0.49
N SER A 17 28.27 -12.14 -0.62
CA SER A 17 27.31 -13.04 -1.25
C SER A 17 27.27 -14.34 -0.43
N GLY A 18 26.29 -14.48 0.42
CA GLY A 18 26.09 -15.65 1.27
C GLY A 18 24.63 -16.09 1.28
N LYS A 19 24.40 -17.36 1.53
CA LYS A 19 23.08 -17.88 1.88
C LYS A 19 22.89 -17.60 3.37
N PHE A 20 21.87 -16.80 3.74
CA PHE A 20 21.52 -16.57 5.13
C PHE A 20 20.04 -16.82 5.36
N HIS A 21 19.69 -17.19 6.58
CA HIS A 21 18.30 -17.34 7.00
C HIS A 21 17.80 -15.99 7.51
N LEU A 22 16.69 -15.49 6.93
CA LEU A 22 16.08 -14.25 7.36
C LEU A 22 15.68 -14.28 8.82
N LEU A 23 15.24 -15.43 9.30
CA LEU A 23 14.87 -15.66 10.68
C LEU A 23 15.00 -17.14 11.04
N SER A 24 15.29 -17.40 12.30
CA SER A 24 15.15 -18.70 12.94
C SER A 24 14.08 -18.63 14.03
N TYR A 25 13.40 -19.72 14.30
CA TYR A 25 12.43 -19.77 15.38
C TYR A 25 12.59 -21.03 16.22
N ILE A 26 12.28 -20.92 17.49
CA ILE A 26 12.17 -22.02 18.42
C ILE A 26 10.75 -21.99 18.97
N GLN A 27 10.05 -23.11 18.88
CA GLN A 27 8.75 -23.28 19.51
C GLN A 27 8.91 -24.10 20.79
N ASN A 28 8.51 -23.53 21.91
CA ASN A 28 8.50 -24.23 23.19
C ASN A 28 7.21 -23.90 23.93
N ARG A 29 6.42 -24.93 24.29
CA ARG A 29 5.17 -24.81 25.07
C ARG A 29 4.21 -23.72 24.58
N GLY A 30 4.02 -23.60 23.27
CA GLY A 30 3.12 -22.60 22.67
C GLY A 30 3.70 -21.20 22.53
N VAL A 31 4.95 -20.99 22.94
CA VAL A 31 5.68 -19.73 22.76
C VAL A 31 6.59 -19.87 21.55
N PHE A 32 6.52 -18.92 20.63
CA PHE A 32 7.44 -18.78 19.51
C PHE A 32 8.51 -17.74 19.86
N ILE A 33 9.76 -18.18 19.91
CA ILE A 33 10.92 -17.28 20.02
C ILE A 33 11.47 -17.12 18.60
N VAL A 34 11.37 -15.92 18.05
CA VAL A 34 11.88 -15.59 16.72
C VAL A 34 13.19 -14.82 16.88
N LYS A 35 14.25 -15.32 16.26
CA LYS A 35 15.55 -14.67 16.19
C LYS A 35 15.77 -14.21 14.75
N TRP A 36 15.93 -12.92 14.55
CA TRP A 36 16.32 -12.34 13.29
C TRP A 36 17.83 -12.52 13.07
N ASP A 37 18.23 -12.73 11.82
CA ASP A 37 19.63 -12.63 11.45
C ASP A 37 20.13 -11.21 11.75
N PRO A 38 21.26 -11.03 12.47
CA PRO A 38 21.76 -9.71 12.83
C PRO A 38 21.99 -8.80 11.63
N ILE A 39 22.53 -9.33 10.53
CA ILE A 39 22.81 -8.56 9.32
C ILE A 39 21.49 -8.08 8.71
N PHE A 40 20.48 -8.96 8.66
CA PHE A 40 19.15 -8.59 8.16
C PHE A 40 18.48 -7.58 9.09
N TYR A 41 18.60 -7.76 10.40
CA TYR A 41 18.02 -6.85 11.38
C TYR A 41 18.62 -5.45 11.28
N GLU A 42 19.94 -5.34 11.17
CA GLU A 42 20.63 -4.05 10.96
C GLU A 42 20.24 -3.40 9.65
N ALA A 43 20.26 -4.16 8.55
CA ALA A 43 19.81 -3.68 7.23
C ALA A 43 18.33 -3.24 7.26
N PHE A 44 17.48 -3.97 7.99
CA PHE A 44 16.08 -3.66 8.12
C PHE A 44 15.84 -2.38 8.93
N ILE A 45 16.55 -2.19 10.04
CA ILE A 45 16.47 -0.97 10.88
C ILE A 45 17.10 0.23 10.18
N ALA A 46 18.29 0.06 9.56
CA ALA A 46 18.99 1.13 8.87
C ALA A 46 18.27 1.59 7.58
N ASN A 47 17.59 0.68 6.87
CA ASN A 47 16.94 0.93 5.60
C ASN A 47 15.44 1.23 5.69
N HIS A 48 15.02 1.90 6.75
CA HIS A 48 13.71 2.52 6.71
C HIS A 48 12.52 1.56 6.79
N ILE A 49 12.37 0.93 7.93
CA ILE A 49 11.06 0.41 8.32
C ILE A 49 10.09 1.60 8.22
N MET A 50 9.21 1.53 7.26
CA MET A 50 8.16 2.52 7.19
C MET A 50 7.14 2.21 8.29
N PRO A 51 7.04 3.04 9.34
CA PRO A 51 5.97 2.85 10.28
C PRO A 51 4.65 3.01 9.52
N MET A 52 3.76 2.03 9.65
CA MET A 52 2.38 2.19 9.20
C MET A 52 1.74 3.24 10.11
N PRO A 53 1.39 4.44 9.60
CA PRO A 53 0.96 5.54 10.45
C PRO A 53 -0.23 5.17 11.33
N HIS A 54 -1.14 4.37 10.79
CA HIS A 54 -2.40 4.02 11.44
C HIS A 54 -2.27 3.01 12.58
N SER A 55 -1.24 2.17 12.59
CA SER A 55 -0.99 1.29 13.74
C SER A 55 -0.64 2.08 15.00
N LYS A 56 -0.05 3.27 14.86
CA LYS A 56 0.24 4.17 15.99
C LYS A 56 -1.00 4.85 16.59
N TYR A 57 -2.10 4.88 15.85
CA TYR A 57 -3.34 5.54 16.29
C TYR A 57 -4.39 4.56 16.84
N GLY A 58 -4.02 3.29 17.00
CA GLY A 58 -4.91 2.28 17.57
C GLY A 58 -5.98 1.77 16.58
N PHE A 59 -5.83 2.06 15.28
CA PHE A 59 -6.66 1.44 14.27
C PHE A 59 -6.14 0.03 13.97
N ILE A 60 -6.95 -0.97 14.28
CA ILE A 60 -6.56 -2.38 14.14
C ILE A 60 -7.50 -3.06 13.15
N LEU A 61 -6.92 -3.71 12.15
CA LEU A 61 -7.61 -4.62 11.23
C LEU A 61 -7.27 -6.07 11.59
N ASN A 62 -8.26 -6.94 11.49
CA ASN A 62 -8.02 -8.37 11.63
C ASN A 62 -7.49 -8.93 10.29
N PRO A 63 -6.21 -9.37 10.19
CA PRO A 63 -5.64 -9.80 8.91
C PRO A 63 -6.35 -10.99 8.27
N ARG A 64 -7.00 -11.84 9.08
CA ARG A 64 -7.73 -13.02 8.56
C ARG A 64 -9.10 -12.67 7.99
N LYS A 65 -9.79 -11.67 8.60
CA LYS A 65 -11.16 -11.30 8.22
C LYS A 65 -11.23 -10.06 7.34
N GLU A 66 -10.23 -9.18 7.46
CA GLU A 66 -10.21 -7.85 6.85
C GLU A 66 -8.97 -7.67 5.95
N ALA A 67 -8.50 -8.78 5.32
CA ALA A 67 -7.30 -8.77 4.48
C ALA A 67 -7.39 -7.72 3.36
N THR A 68 -8.51 -7.65 2.66
CA THR A 68 -8.74 -6.68 1.59
C THR A 68 -8.61 -5.25 2.10
N ALA A 69 -9.21 -4.92 3.25
CA ALA A 69 -9.10 -3.59 3.85
C ALA A 69 -7.65 -3.25 4.26
N LEU A 70 -6.90 -4.24 4.74
CA LEU A 70 -5.48 -4.08 5.08
C LEU A 70 -4.64 -3.75 3.83
N TYR A 71 -4.84 -4.48 2.73
CA TYR A 71 -4.12 -4.22 1.48
C TYR A 71 -4.51 -2.88 0.85
N VAL A 72 -5.80 -2.53 0.85
CA VAL A 72 -6.28 -1.22 0.39
C VAL A 72 -5.65 -0.09 1.19
N LEU A 73 -5.66 -0.18 2.52
CA LEU A 73 -5.02 0.82 3.39
C LEU A 73 -3.53 0.97 3.07
N ARG A 74 -2.81 -0.15 2.97
CA ARG A 74 -1.38 -0.16 2.64
C ARG A 74 -1.09 0.48 1.28
N ALA A 75 -1.90 0.17 0.26
CA ALA A 75 -1.75 0.75 -1.07
C ALA A 75 -1.94 2.28 -1.05
N LEU A 76 -2.98 2.76 -0.36
CA LEU A 76 -3.26 4.18 -0.22
C LEU A 76 -2.16 4.92 0.54
N GLU A 77 -1.65 4.35 1.63
CA GLU A 77 -0.53 4.93 2.40
C GLU A 77 0.76 4.97 1.57
N GLU A 78 1.05 3.91 0.82
CA GLU A 78 2.21 3.87 -0.07
C GLU A 78 2.09 4.90 -1.18
N ASN A 79 0.90 5.04 -1.79
CA ASN A 79 0.63 6.08 -2.77
C ASN A 79 0.86 7.48 -2.20
N LYS A 80 0.35 7.75 -1.00
CA LYS A 80 0.54 9.03 -0.31
C LYS A 80 2.01 9.31 -0.07
N ARG A 81 2.78 8.31 0.36
CA ARG A 81 4.22 8.40 0.53
C ARG A 81 4.97 8.63 -0.78
N LYS A 82 4.65 7.86 -1.82
CA LYS A 82 5.25 8.02 -3.15
C LYS A 82 5.03 9.42 -3.70
N ASN A 83 3.89 10.02 -3.40
CA ASN A 83 3.50 11.34 -3.85
C ASN A 83 3.72 12.44 -2.80
N ALA A 84 4.55 12.22 -1.77
CA ALA A 84 4.78 13.19 -0.70
C ALA A 84 5.22 14.60 -1.18
N SER A 85 5.83 14.70 -2.37
CA SER A 85 6.22 15.96 -3.01
C SER A 85 5.17 16.54 -3.97
N ASN A 86 4.07 15.83 -4.20
CA ASN A 86 3.00 16.22 -5.13
C ASN A 86 1.64 16.14 -4.42
N PRO A 87 1.17 17.24 -3.80
CA PRO A 87 -0.08 17.26 -3.04
C PRO A 87 -1.29 16.80 -3.85
N ASP A 88 -1.34 17.12 -5.14
CA ASP A 88 -2.48 16.82 -6.02
C ASP A 88 -2.66 15.29 -6.23
N ARG A 89 -1.60 14.52 -6.03
CA ARG A 89 -1.61 13.06 -6.22
C ARG A 89 -1.62 12.23 -4.94
N GLN A 90 -1.57 12.89 -3.79
CA GLN A 90 -1.47 12.19 -2.51
C GLN A 90 -2.76 11.47 -2.09
N ASN A 91 -3.89 12.00 -2.52
CA ASN A 91 -5.18 11.64 -1.97
C ASN A 91 -6.06 10.86 -2.96
N TRP A 92 -5.52 10.44 -4.08
CA TRP A 92 -6.25 9.60 -5.01
C TRP A 92 -5.36 8.55 -5.67
N MET A 93 -5.97 7.46 -6.07
CA MET A 93 -5.33 6.35 -6.77
C MET A 93 -6.28 5.78 -7.81
N LYS A 94 -5.77 5.41 -8.97
CA LYS A 94 -6.56 4.68 -9.97
C LYS A 94 -6.93 3.30 -9.44
N VAL A 95 -8.17 2.89 -9.62
CA VAL A 95 -8.66 1.60 -9.12
C VAL A 95 -7.88 0.43 -9.72
N SER A 96 -7.57 0.45 -11.02
CA SER A 96 -6.73 -0.59 -11.64
C SER A 96 -5.39 -0.75 -10.92
N THR A 97 -4.73 0.35 -10.55
CA THR A 97 -3.49 0.31 -9.77
C THR A 97 -3.73 -0.19 -8.35
N LEU A 98 -4.85 0.17 -7.73
CA LEU A 98 -5.20 -0.34 -6.40
C LEU A 98 -5.37 -1.85 -6.41
N LEU A 99 -6.01 -2.41 -7.43
CA LEU A 99 -6.25 -3.86 -7.57
C LEU A 99 -4.94 -4.66 -7.63
N GLU A 100 -3.88 -4.12 -8.24
CA GLU A 100 -2.55 -4.74 -8.27
C GLU A 100 -1.94 -4.92 -6.86
N TYR A 101 -2.37 -4.12 -5.89
CA TYR A 101 -1.92 -4.21 -4.50
C TYR A 101 -2.79 -5.12 -3.62
N VAL A 102 -3.85 -5.71 -4.16
CA VAL A 102 -4.82 -6.49 -3.38
C VAL A 102 -4.82 -7.96 -3.82
N PRO A 103 -3.79 -8.75 -3.46
CA PRO A 103 -3.64 -10.13 -3.90
C PRO A 103 -4.68 -11.09 -3.29
N SER A 104 -5.53 -10.61 -2.40
CA SER A 104 -6.64 -11.39 -1.83
C SER A 104 -7.84 -11.52 -2.78
N LEU A 105 -7.86 -10.77 -3.86
CA LEU A 105 -8.92 -10.82 -4.87
C LEU A 105 -8.41 -11.52 -6.13
N LYS A 106 -9.30 -12.26 -6.77
CA LYS A 106 -9.02 -12.84 -8.08
C LYS A 106 -8.95 -11.76 -9.15
N THR A 107 -8.10 -11.98 -10.13
CA THR A 107 -8.07 -11.12 -11.31
C THR A 107 -9.25 -11.40 -12.24
N PRO A 108 -9.62 -10.48 -13.14
CA PRO A 108 -10.65 -10.73 -14.12
C PRO A 108 -10.36 -11.94 -15.03
N GLU A 109 -9.07 -12.14 -15.34
CA GLU A 109 -8.58 -13.25 -16.13
C GLU A 109 -8.82 -14.58 -15.42
N GLU A 110 -8.47 -14.68 -14.16
CA GLU A 110 -8.72 -15.88 -13.31
C GLU A 110 -10.23 -16.19 -13.21
N LEU A 111 -11.06 -15.16 -12.99
CA LEU A 111 -12.52 -15.35 -12.96
C LEU A 111 -13.06 -15.84 -14.30
N LYS A 112 -12.55 -15.30 -15.41
CA LYS A 112 -12.96 -15.70 -16.76
C LYS A 112 -12.55 -17.15 -17.05
N GLU A 113 -11.37 -17.58 -16.67
CA GLU A 113 -10.88 -18.96 -16.80
C GLU A 113 -11.74 -19.94 -15.99
N GLU A 114 -12.24 -19.53 -14.83
CA GLU A 114 -13.17 -20.30 -14.00
C GLU A 114 -14.62 -20.26 -14.50
N GLY A 115 -14.92 -19.46 -15.53
CA GLY A 115 -16.29 -19.25 -16.06
C GLY A 115 -17.17 -18.38 -15.15
N ASP A 116 -16.59 -17.73 -14.13
CA ASP A 116 -17.30 -16.82 -13.24
C ASP A 116 -17.40 -15.43 -13.87
N ARG A 117 -18.62 -14.90 -13.98
CA ARG A 117 -18.91 -13.58 -14.54
C ARG A 117 -19.36 -12.55 -13.49
N HIS A 118 -19.36 -12.94 -12.23
CA HIS A 118 -19.82 -12.10 -11.10
C HIS A 118 -18.73 -11.13 -10.64
N TYR A 119 -18.22 -10.28 -11.54
CA TYR A 119 -17.14 -9.31 -11.22
C TYR A 119 -17.55 -8.34 -10.10
N TYR A 120 -18.86 -8.01 -10.02
CA TYR A 120 -19.34 -7.15 -8.94
C TYR A 120 -19.07 -7.79 -7.57
N ASP A 121 -19.56 -8.99 -7.34
CA ASP A 121 -19.46 -9.68 -6.04
C ASP A 121 -18.01 -10.09 -5.71
N ARG A 122 -17.22 -10.38 -6.75
CA ARG A 122 -15.87 -10.92 -6.57
C ARG A 122 -14.78 -9.85 -6.45
N ILE A 123 -14.99 -8.67 -7.04
CA ILE A 123 -13.97 -7.61 -7.11
C ILE A 123 -14.51 -6.29 -6.60
N ILE A 124 -15.64 -5.80 -7.13
CA ILE A 124 -16.13 -4.43 -6.86
C ILE A 124 -16.61 -4.31 -5.42
N GLU A 125 -17.53 -5.16 -5.02
CA GLU A 125 -18.11 -5.13 -3.67
C GLU A 125 -17.06 -5.34 -2.56
N PRO A 126 -16.09 -6.29 -2.66
CA PRO A 126 -15.02 -6.43 -1.68
C PRO A 126 -14.15 -5.17 -1.52
N ILE A 127 -13.82 -4.47 -2.61
CA ILE A 127 -13.09 -3.20 -2.55
C ILE A 127 -13.96 -2.12 -1.90
N TYR A 128 -15.22 -2.01 -2.30
CA TYR A 128 -16.15 -1.05 -1.73
C TYR A 128 -16.30 -1.25 -0.22
N LYS A 129 -16.57 -2.49 0.23
CA LYS A 129 -16.66 -2.84 1.65
C LYS A 129 -15.35 -2.58 2.41
N ALA A 130 -14.21 -2.81 1.77
CA ALA A 130 -12.91 -2.53 2.36
C ALA A 130 -12.72 -1.02 2.62
N VAL A 131 -13.04 -0.17 1.65
CA VAL A 131 -12.94 1.29 1.80
C VAL A 131 -13.96 1.79 2.82
N GLU A 132 -15.20 1.29 2.79
CA GLU A 132 -16.23 1.59 3.78
C GLU A 132 -15.77 1.23 5.21
N ARG A 133 -15.15 0.07 5.39
CA ARG A 133 -14.56 -0.35 6.66
C ARG A 133 -13.49 0.63 7.17
N LEU A 134 -12.65 1.15 6.28
CA LEU A 134 -11.61 2.12 6.59
C LEU A 134 -12.17 3.51 6.94
N ALA A 135 -13.36 3.84 6.46
CA ALA A 135 -14.03 5.12 6.66
C ALA A 135 -15.16 5.07 7.69
N ARG A 136 -15.38 3.92 8.36
CA ARG A 136 -16.54 3.71 9.24
C ARG A 136 -16.66 4.77 10.34
N PRO A 137 -17.75 5.55 10.40
CA PRO A 137 -17.89 6.66 11.34
C PRO A 137 -17.83 6.28 12.82
N THR A 138 -18.25 5.05 13.15
CA THR A 138 -18.25 4.54 14.53
C THR A 138 -16.84 4.27 15.06
N ASP A 139 -15.84 4.16 14.19
CA ASP A 139 -14.44 3.96 14.58
C ASP A 139 -13.74 5.32 14.71
N LYS A 140 -13.46 5.74 15.95
CA LYS A 140 -12.82 7.03 16.24
C LYS A 140 -11.43 7.15 15.62
N ASN A 141 -10.76 6.02 15.45
CA ASN A 141 -9.39 5.93 14.93
C ASN A 141 -9.35 5.59 13.43
N ARG A 142 -10.49 5.68 12.73
CA ARG A 142 -10.57 5.38 11.31
C ARG A 142 -9.53 6.18 10.51
N PRO A 143 -8.82 5.53 9.57
CA PRO A 143 -7.79 6.20 8.76
C PRO A 143 -8.38 7.17 7.73
N ILE A 144 -9.56 6.87 7.20
CA ILE A 144 -10.22 7.65 6.15
C ILE A 144 -11.40 8.38 6.75
N LYS A 145 -11.48 9.67 6.51
CA LYS A 145 -12.60 10.54 6.94
C LYS A 145 -13.77 10.42 5.97
N SER A 146 -13.47 10.55 4.67
CA SER A 146 -14.44 10.41 3.57
C SER A 146 -13.75 9.86 2.34
N TYR A 147 -14.53 9.28 1.42
CA TYR A 147 -14.05 8.75 0.17
C TYR A 147 -15.09 8.92 -0.93
N CYS A 148 -14.65 8.90 -2.17
CA CYS A 148 -15.53 8.76 -3.32
C CYS A 148 -14.79 8.05 -4.47
N PHE A 149 -15.58 7.38 -5.31
CA PHE A 149 -15.11 6.87 -6.58
C PHE A 149 -15.54 7.82 -7.69
N THR A 150 -14.61 8.12 -8.60
CA THR A 150 -14.87 9.11 -9.66
C THR A 150 -14.39 8.60 -11.01
N CYS A 151 -15.14 8.90 -12.06
CA CYS A 151 -14.78 8.63 -13.43
C CYS A 151 -14.54 9.94 -14.18
N GLY A 152 -13.64 9.90 -15.18
CA GLY A 152 -13.29 11.08 -15.96
C GLY A 152 -12.25 11.98 -15.30
N SER A 153 -11.99 13.12 -15.90
CA SER A 153 -11.01 14.09 -15.44
C SER A 153 -11.50 15.53 -15.61
N GLY A 154 -11.00 16.44 -14.80
CA GLY A 154 -11.32 17.86 -14.87
C GLY A 154 -12.82 18.15 -14.75
N LYS A 155 -13.38 18.90 -15.74
CA LYS A 155 -14.81 19.29 -15.75
C LYS A 155 -15.76 18.12 -16.02
N ASN A 156 -15.25 17.01 -16.55
CA ASN A 156 -16.05 15.81 -16.87
C ASN A 156 -15.99 14.76 -15.75
N LYS A 157 -15.51 15.12 -14.58
CA LYS A 157 -15.44 14.25 -13.43
C LYS A 157 -16.86 13.97 -12.91
N LYS A 158 -17.24 12.69 -12.83
CA LYS A 158 -18.52 12.23 -12.32
C LYS A 158 -18.30 11.27 -11.15
N LEU A 159 -19.18 11.32 -10.16
CA LEU A 159 -19.21 10.33 -9.10
C LEU A 159 -19.69 8.99 -9.67
N LEU A 160 -19.07 7.92 -9.24
CA LEU A 160 -19.47 6.55 -9.51
C LEU A 160 -20.10 5.98 -8.25
N ASP A 161 -21.38 5.66 -8.34
CA ASP A 161 -22.10 4.96 -7.26
C ASP A 161 -21.83 3.46 -7.40
N LEU A 162 -21.18 2.89 -6.41
CA LEU A 162 -20.88 1.46 -6.35
C LEU A 162 -21.95 0.66 -5.61
N GLY A 163 -22.98 1.29 -5.09
CA GLY A 163 -24.15 0.61 -4.53
C GLY A 163 -25.07 -0.02 -5.59
N ASP A 164 -24.84 0.30 -6.87
CA ASP A 164 -25.57 -0.29 -8.00
C ASP A 164 -24.81 -1.53 -8.52
N GLU A 165 -25.42 -2.71 -8.39
CA GLU A 165 -24.88 -4.00 -8.89
C GLU A 165 -24.65 -4.04 -10.42
N LYS A 166 -25.13 -3.04 -11.15
CA LYS A 166 -24.96 -2.90 -12.60
C LYS A 166 -23.66 -2.20 -13.00
N VAL A 167 -22.83 -1.82 -12.05
CA VAL A 167 -21.53 -1.18 -12.36
C VAL A 167 -20.66 -2.15 -13.13
N ASP A 168 -20.30 -1.75 -14.36
CA ASP A 168 -19.40 -2.51 -15.22
C ASP A 168 -17.96 -2.50 -14.65
N TYR A 169 -17.31 -3.66 -14.73
CA TYR A 169 -15.94 -3.80 -14.25
C TYR A 169 -14.96 -2.82 -14.92
N ASN A 170 -15.09 -2.61 -16.24
CA ASN A 170 -14.17 -1.70 -16.96
C ASN A 170 -14.37 -0.24 -16.49
N LEU A 171 -15.61 0.14 -16.23
CA LEU A 171 -15.92 1.45 -15.67
C LEU A 171 -15.28 1.60 -14.27
N PHE A 172 -15.42 0.60 -13.42
CA PHE A 172 -14.83 0.54 -12.10
C PHE A 172 -13.29 0.59 -12.13
N ALA A 173 -12.65 -0.26 -12.94
CA ALA A 173 -11.20 -0.33 -13.05
C ALA A 173 -10.58 0.98 -13.58
N ASN A 174 -11.31 1.74 -14.38
CA ASN A 174 -10.90 3.04 -14.89
C ASN A 174 -11.25 4.21 -13.95
N ALA A 175 -11.99 3.96 -12.88
CA ALA A 175 -12.31 4.97 -11.87
C ALA A 175 -11.07 5.32 -11.04
N ASN A 176 -11.16 6.45 -10.33
CA ASN A 176 -10.23 6.85 -9.30
C ASN A 176 -10.89 6.74 -7.93
N LEU A 177 -10.20 6.14 -6.99
CA LEU A 177 -10.56 6.23 -5.58
C LEU A 177 -9.90 7.47 -5.00
N GLU A 178 -10.70 8.39 -4.50
CA GLU A 178 -10.27 9.60 -3.80
C GLU A 178 -10.60 9.47 -2.32
N VAL A 179 -9.66 9.86 -1.48
CA VAL A 179 -9.79 9.73 -0.02
C VAL A 179 -9.41 11.02 0.68
N GLU A 180 -10.18 11.37 1.70
CA GLU A 180 -9.81 12.36 2.69
C GLU A 180 -9.32 11.62 3.94
N TRP A 181 -8.08 11.88 4.33
CA TRP A 181 -7.49 11.22 5.48
C TRP A 181 -7.95 11.82 6.80
N ASN A 182 -8.15 10.96 7.79
CA ASN A 182 -8.42 11.39 9.14
C ASN A 182 -7.12 11.44 9.95
N ASN A 183 -6.70 12.65 10.39
CA ASN A 183 -5.54 12.86 11.25
C ASN A 183 -4.21 12.24 10.73
N TYR A 184 -3.97 12.29 9.42
CA TYR A 184 -2.73 11.76 8.86
C TYR A 184 -1.51 12.55 9.38
N PRO A 185 -0.41 11.87 9.81
CA PRO A 185 0.75 12.54 10.40
C PRO A 185 1.56 13.32 9.35
N GLU A 186 1.24 14.58 9.18
CA GLU A 186 1.92 15.46 8.21
C GLU A 186 3.42 15.58 8.43
N LYS A 187 3.89 15.42 9.68
CA LYS A 187 5.33 15.40 9.98
C LYS A 187 6.08 14.33 9.18
N LEU A 188 5.47 13.15 9.00
CA LEU A 188 6.03 12.07 8.19
C LEU A 188 6.08 12.44 6.70
N LEU A 189 5.03 13.06 6.17
CA LEU A 189 5.03 13.53 4.78
C LEU A 189 6.13 14.54 4.51
N LYS A 190 6.33 15.49 5.43
CA LYS A 190 7.40 16.49 5.33
C LYS A 190 8.79 15.84 5.35
N GLN A 191 9.01 14.83 6.18
CA GLN A 191 10.26 14.07 6.18
C GLN A 191 10.50 13.35 4.85
N TRP A 192 9.51 12.64 4.33
CA TRP A 192 9.63 11.91 3.06
C TRP A 192 9.83 12.83 1.86
N SER A 193 9.19 14.01 1.84
CA SER A 193 9.39 14.98 0.77
C SER A 193 10.82 15.55 0.76
N LYS A 194 11.43 15.78 1.93
CA LYS A 194 12.83 16.23 2.06
C LYS A 194 13.81 15.17 1.56
N THR A 195 13.61 13.91 1.94
CA THR A 195 14.47 12.80 1.53
C THR A 195 14.45 12.59 0.01
N LYS A 196 13.29 12.74 -0.63
CA LYS A 196 13.20 12.68 -2.11
C LYS A 196 13.94 13.81 -2.80
N ARG A 197 13.86 15.03 -2.27
CA ARG A 197 14.55 16.20 -2.85
C ARG A 197 16.07 16.06 -2.78
N SER A 198 16.62 15.52 -1.69
CA SER A 198 18.05 15.24 -1.59
C SER A 198 18.51 14.19 -2.59
N LYS A 199 17.84 13.05 -2.66
CA LYS A 199 18.17 11.97 -3.62
C LYS A 199 18.11 12.41 -5.09
N ASN A 200 17.20 13.32 -5.45
CA ASN A 200 17.12 13.84 -6.81
C ASN A 200 18.25 14.84 -7.13
N LYS A 201 18.71 15.63 -6.16
CA LYS A 201 19.87 16.52 -6.32
C LYS A 201 21.16 15.72 -6.54
N ASP A 202 21.34 14.61 -5.81
CA ASP A 202 22.51 13.76 -5.96
C ASP A 202 22.53 13.03 -7.31
N LYS A 203 21.36 12.59 -7.80
CA LYS A 203 21.25 12.01 -9.15
C LYS A 203 21.52 12.98 -10.30
N GLN A 204 21.24 14.27 -10.12
CA GLN A 204 21.55 15.28 -11.14
C GLN A 204 23.05 15.63 -11.16
N LYS A 205 23.73 15.57 -10.01
CA LYS A 205 25.18 15.80 -9.94
C LYS A 205 26.02 14.63 -10.47
N SER A 206 25.47 13.44 -10.55
CA SER A 206 26.16 12.22 -10.99
C SER A 206 26.01 11.88 -12.48
N LYS A 207 25.34 12.73 -13.27
CA LYS A 207 25.33 12.58 -14.74
C LYS A 207 26.63 13.17 -15.31
N PRO A 208 27.50 12.36 -15.94
CA PRO A 208 28.67 12.89 -16.63
C PRO A 208 28.21 13.80 -17.79
N LYS A 209 28.93 14.89 -17.97
CA LYS A 209 28.78 15.78 -19.14
C LYS A 209 29.29 15.08 -20.38
#